data_b788962639167619477be961d592f781
#
_entry.id   b788962639167619477be961d592f781
#
_cell.length_a   1.000
_cell.length_b   1.000
_cell.length_c   1.000
_cell.angle_alpha   90.00
_cell.angle_beta   90.00
_cell.angle_gamma   90.00
#
_symmetry.space_group_name_H-M   'P 1'
#
loop_
_entity.id
_entity.type
_entity.pdbx_description
1 polymer ?
#
loop_
_entity_poly.entity_id
_entity_poly.type
_entity_poly.pdbx_seq_one_letter_code
_entity_poly.pdbx_strand_id
1 'polypeptide(L)'
;MEAINKQQILSKTNYGLLIYSHILQEYYPNQTVLSLSGRTCKPTENPFNENKLTLNVFIEKENVLGNELDNEFSCQREQNSNSFGVLSSAAENARSEFARHTDSENAIPAGDAFDFAELHYKQRGNELLQTLNKELYLHIGEQRNFYGNNRNLVPVPEKPQPQSPSNTQNSDFLSPNGESTRRGIEVGSVGEALFSFYKSPIKNTVPHKSATLLQIYNAITGDFYKERTDKLRSIADPKQARYFKANNFDYCTFSGTFSSRNDKNLMQHSGLLAVDFDHLTNLQEVRQLLLADEYFDTQLLFVSPSGDGLKWIIPIDTSQIPHGEYFAAVANYILQTYGIEVDKSGRDVSRACFLAHDPNAFINPLILNDHD
;
A
#
# COMPACT_ATOMS: atom_id res chain seq x y z
N MET A 1 8.24 -0.06 -25.37
CA MET A 1 7.57 -0.60 -24.16
C MET A 1 8.66 -1.25 -23.33
N GLU A 2 8.84 -0.81 -22.11
CA GLU A 2 9.71 -1.54 -21.16
C GLU A 2 9.14 -2.93 -20.91
N ALA A 3 10.02 -3.93 -20.84
CA ALA A 3 9.61 -5.29 -20.53
C ALA A 3 9.16 -5.36 -19.06
N ILE A 4 7.97 -5.92 -18.80
CA ILE A 4 7.49 -6.15 -17.45
C ILE A 4 8.45 -7.11 -16.74
N ASN A 5 8.83 -6.78 -15.50
CA ASN A 5 9.68 -7.64 -14.69
C ASN A 5 9.00 -8.05 -13.37
N LYS A 6 9.52 -9.11 -12.74
CA LYS A 6 8.97 -9.66 -11.49
C LYS A 6 8.96 -8.60 -10.36
N GLN A 7 9.99 -7.78 -10.25
CA GLN A 7 10.11 -6.78 -9.19
C GLN A 7 9.02 -5.71 -9.28
N GLN A 8 8.67 -5.27 -10.48
CA GLN A 8 7.57 -4.33 -10.70
C GLN A 8 6.22 -4.93 -10.26
N ILE A 9 5.99 -6.22 -10.51
CA ILE A 9 4.78 -6.92 -10.05
C ILE A 9 4.79 -7.06 -8.53
N LEU A 10 5.90 -7.50 -7.93
CA LEU A 10 6.01 -7.66 -6.47
C LEU A 10 5.74 -6.35 -5.73
N SER A 11 6.29 -5.23 -6.21
CA SER A 11 6.07 -3.90 -5.60
C SER A 11 4.59 -3.45 -5.62
N LYS A 12 3.79 -3.95 -6.56
CA LYS A 12 2.38 -3.63 -6.70
C LYS A 12 1.43 -4.71 -6.12
N THR A 13 1.96 -5.83 -5.66
CA THR A 13 1.16 -6.98 -5.22
C THR A 13 1.43 -7.38 -3.76
N ASN A 14 1.91 -6.45 -2.94
CA ASN A 14 2.24 -6.71 -1.55
C ASN A 14 3.15 -7.95 -1.42
N TYR A 15 4.38 -7.84 -1.96
CA TYR A 15 5.36 -8.94 -2.03
C TYR A 15 4.88 -10.20 -2.78
N GLY A 16 3.82 -10.12 -3.57
CA GLY A 16 3.21 -11.28 -4.23
C GLY A 16 2.01 -11.87 -3.49
N LEU A 17 1.65 -11.40 -2.28
CA LEU A 17 0.48 -11.89 -1.54
C LEU A 17 -0.83 -11.70 -2.31
N LEU A 18 -0.97 -10.60 -3.07
CA LEU A 18 -2.16 -10.39 -3.91
C LEU A 18 -2.28 -11.41 -5.03
N ILE A 19 -1.16 -11.95 -5.53
CA ILE A 19 -1.18 -13.02 -6.54
C ILE A 19 -1.82 -14.28 -5.93
N TYR A 20 -1.37 -14.70 -4.74
CA TYR A 20 -2.00 -15.82 -4.02
C TYR A 20 -3.47 -15.57 -3.73
N SER A 21 -3.81 -14.40 -3.20
CA SER A 21 -5.19 -14.07 -2.86
C SER A 21 -6.10 -14.08 -4.08
N HIS A 22 -5.66 -13.53 -5.20
CA HIS A 22 -6.41 -13.50 -6.45
C HIS A 22 -6.70 -14.92 -6.95
N ILE A 23 -5.66 -15.74 -7.06
CA ILE A 23 -5.80 -17.12 -7.54
C ILE A 23 -6.69 -17.93 -6.59
N LEU A 24 -6.46 -17.86 -5.28
CA LEU A 24 -7.25 -18.61 -4.30
C LEU A 24 -8.71 -18.18 -4.28
N GLN A 25 -9.02 -16.90 -4.53
CA GLN A 25 -10.40 -16.41 -4.62
C GLN A 25 -11.17 -16.99 -5.80
N GLU A 26 -10.51 -17.35 -6.90
CA GLU A 26 -11.18 -18.04 -8.02
C GLU A 26 -11.69 -19.41 -7.62
N TYR A 27 -10.97 -20.12 -6.74
CA TYR A 27 -11.39 -21.42 -6.20
C TYR A 27 -12.33 -21.30 -5.01
N TYR A 28 -12.18 -20.25 -4.19
CA TYR A 28 -12.89 -20.05 -2.93
C TYR A 28 -13.52 -18.65 -2.82
N PRO A 29 -14.47 -18.27 -3.68
CA PRO A 29 -14.94 -16.88 -3.83
C PRO A 29 -15.62 -16.28 -2.60
N ASN A 30 -16.10 -17.12 -1.66
CA ASN A 30 -16.82 -16.68 -0.47
C ASN A 30 -16.03 -16.86 0.83
N GLN A 31 -14.73 -17.11 0.74
CA GLN A 31 -13.87 -17.37 1.90
C GLN A 31 -12.77 -16.32 2.05
N THR A 32 -12.29 -16.15 3.28
CA THR A 32 -11.03 -15.47 3.55
C THR A 32 -9.89 -16.44 3.21
N VAL A 33 -9.29 -16.26 2.05
CA VAL A 33 -8.32 -17.20 1.50
C VAL A 33 -6.93 -17.10 2.13
N LEU A 34 -6.52 -15.89 2.56
CA LEU A 34 -5.27 -15.67 3.28
C LEU A 34 -5.51 -14.75 4.47
N SER A 35 -4.94 -15.09 5.61
CA SER A 35 -4.96 -14.28 6.82
C SER A 35 -3.55 -14.19 7.38
N LEU A 36 -2.88 -13.06 7.11
CA LEU A 36 -1.53 -12.79 7.55
C LEU A 36 -1.50 -12.46 9.06
N SER A 37 -0.61 -13.11 9.80
CA SER A 37 -0.31 -12.80 11.19
C SER A 37 1.20 -12.63 11.33
N GLY A 38 1.65 -11.39 11.41
CA GLY A 38 3.07 -11.07 11.23
C GLY A 38 3.51 -11.39 9.80
N ARG A 39 4.51 -12.25 9.64
CA ARG A 39 5.07 -12.66 8.34
C ARG A 39 4.50 -13.96 7.79
N THR A 40 3.63 -14.64 8.52
CA THR A 40 3.10 -15.94 8.14
C THR A 40 1.58 -15.89 8.07
N CYS A 41 1.01 -16.46 7.03
CA CYS A 41 -0.43 -16.67 6.96
C CYS A 41 -0.83 -17.94 7.73
N LYS A 42 -2.05 -17.98 8.23
CA LYS A 42 -2.64 -19.24 8.71
C LYS A 42 -2.70 -20.22 7.53
N PRO A 43 -2.49 -21.54 7.78
CA PRO A 43 -2.68 -22.54 6.74
C PRO A 43 -4.03 -22.39 6.05
N THR A 44 -4.04 -22.45 4.73
CA THR A 44 -5.24 -22.33 3.91
C THR A 44 -5.44 -23.53 3.00
N GLU A 45 -6.63 -23.66 2.43
CA GLU A 45 -6.96 -24.70 1.47
C GLU A 45 -6.06 -24.60 0.24
N ASN A 46 -5.56 -25.75 -0.23
CA ASN A 46 -4.75 -25.84 -1.43
C ASN A 46 -5.57 -26.42 -2.58
N PRO A 47 -5.91 -25.62 -3.62
CA PRO A 47 -6.71 -26.09 -4.74
C PRO A 47 -5.99 -27.17 -5.59
N PHE A 48 -4.66 -27.26 -5.44
CA PHE A 48 -3.82 -28.25 -6.13
C PHE A 48 -3.58 -29.52 -5.28
N ASN A 49 -4.16 -29.57 -4.06
CA ASN A 49 -4.10 -30.72 -3.17
C ASN A 49 -5.48 -31.06 -2.60
N GLU A 50 -6.43 -31.38 -3.48
CA GLU A 50 -7.79 -31.81 -3.11
C GLU A 50 -8.50 -30.87 -2.11
N ASN A 51 -8.17 -29.56 -2.13
CA ASN A 51 -8.67 -28.54 -1.21
C ASN A 51 -8.35 -28.81 0.28
N LYS A 52 -7.26 -29.52 0.56
CA LYS A 52 -6.80 -29.73 1.93
C LYS A 52 -6.15 -28.47 2.51
N LEU A 53 -6.21 -28.29 3.82
CA LEU A 53 -5.57 -27.22 4.58
C LEU A 53 -4.07 -27.43 4.71
N THR A 54 -3.34 -27.43 3.58
CA THR A 54 -1.92 -27.76 3.52
C THR A 54 -1.05 -26.63 3.01
N LEU A 55 -1.64 -25.57 2.45
CA LEU A 55 -0.92 -24.44 1.86
C LEU A 55 -0.52 -23.46 2.98
N ASN A 56 0.78 -23.28 3.16
CA ASN A 56 1.36 -22.28 4.06
C ASN A 56 1.99 -21.19 3.22
N VAL A 57 1.55 -19.92 3.41
CA VAL A 57 2.11 -18.75 2.74
C VAL A 57 2.79 -17.85 3.77
N PHE A 58 3.99 -17.36 3.48
CA PHE A 58 4.78 -16.51 4.36
C PHE A 58 5.66 -15.55 3.57
N ILE A 59 6.09 -14.44 4.21
CA ILE A 59 7.00 -13.46 3.63
C ILE A 59 8.43 -13.81 4.08
N GLU A 60 9.32 -14.06 3.12
CA GLU A 60 10.73 -14.35 3.33
C GLU A 60 11.60 -13.15 2.99
N LYS A 61 12.67 -12.92 3.77
CA LYS A 61 13.73 -11.96 3.43
C LYS A 61 14.74 -12.67 2.54
N GLU A 62 15.08 -12.09 1.41
CA GLU A 62 16.18 -12.58 0.59
C GLU A 62 17.50 -12.34 1.34
N ASN A 63 18.07 -13.40 1.90
CA ASN A 63 19.44 -13.37 2.38
C ASN A 63 20.36 -13.42 1.16
N VAL A 64 20.92 -12.27 0.78
CA VAL A 64 22.05 -12.22 -0.16
C VAL A 64 23.29 -12.75 0.57
N LEU A 65 23.33 -14.05 0.82
CA LEU A 65 24.51 -14.78 1.24
C LEU A 65 24.80 -15.85 0.20
N GLY A 66 25.80 -15.55 -0.66
CA GLY A 66 26.75 -16.55 -1.15
C GLY A 66 26.21 -17.59 -2.11
N ASN A 67 26.20 -17.30 -3.39
CA ASN A 67 26.61 -18.31 -4.37
C ASN A 67 28.12 -18.35 -4.43
N GLU A 68 28.75 -18.89 -3.37
CA GLU A 68 30.03 -19.55 -3.42
C GLU A 68 29.79 -21.05 -3.30
N LEU A 69 29.66 -21.71 -4.42
CA LEU A 69 29.93 -23.13 -4.52
C LEU A 69 30.47 -23.45 -5.91
N ASP A 70 31.71 -23.95 -5.82
CA ASP A 70 32.37 -24.85 -6.76
C ASP A 70 32.90 -24.27 -8.06
N ASN A 71 34.15 -23.78 -7.96
CA ASN A 71 35.17 -24.23 -8.90
C ASN A 71 36.55 -24.23 -8.20
N GLU A 72 36.93 -25.40 -7.69
CA GLU A 72 38.33 -25.78 -7.55
C GLU A 72 38.99 -25.71 -8.94
N PHE A 73 39.90 -24.79 -9.13
CA PHE A 73 41.15 -25.06 -9.85
C PHE A 73 42.20 -23.95 -9.58
N SER A 74 43.17 -24.36 -8.86
CA SER A 74 44.59 -23.98 -8.69
C SER A 74 45.12 -22.69 -9.31
N CYS A 75 45.79 -21.95 -8.42
CA CYS A 75 47.20 -21.49 -8.49
C CYS A 75 47.59 -20.47 -9.58
N GLN A 76 47.95 -19.25 -9.22
CA GLN A 76 49.31 -18.75 -9.01
C GLN A 76 49.32 -17.26 -8.65
N ARG A 77 50.22 -16.95 -7.76
CA ARG A 77 50.62 -15.61 -7.33
C ARG A 77 51.03 -14.73 -8.51
N GLU A 78 50.70 -13.43 -8.44
CA GLU A 78 51.74 -12.39 -8.57
C GLU A 78 51.24 -11.07 -7.96
N GLN A 79 52.15 -10.48 -7.18
CA GLN A 79 52.05 -9.19 -6.53
C GLN A 79 52.22 -8.09 -7.60
N ASN A 80 51.42 -6.99 -7.57
CA ASN A 80 52.00 -5.65 -7.60
C ASN A 80 50.95 -4.54 -7.29
N SER A 81 51.35 -3.80 -6.37
CA SER A 81 51.16 -2.43 -5.90
C SER A 81 50.29 -1.45 -6.69
N ASN A 82 49.49 -0.71 -5.88
CA ASN A 82 49.17 0.72 -5.97
C ASN A 82 48.39 1.28 -7.17
N SER A 83 47.14 1.57 -6.95
CA SER A 83 46.63 2.92 -7.24
C SER A 83 45.28 3.16 -6.48
N PHE A 84 45.23 4.30 -5.83
CA PHE A 84 44.05 4.88 -5.20
C PHE A 84 42.91 4.98 -6.20
N GLY A 85 41.87 4.20 -6.03
CA GLY A 85 40.60 4.33 -6.72
C GLY A 85 39.54 4.63 -5.68
N VAL A 86 38.99 5.81 -5.76
CA VAL A 86 37.86 6.29 -4.96
C VAL A 86 36.72 5.28 -5.01
N LEU A 87 36.41 4.70 -3.87
CA LEU A 87 35.22 3.90 -3.64
C LEU A 87 34.00 4.80 -3.82
N SER A 88 33.26 4.62 -4.91
CA SER A 88 31.90 5.10 -5.00
C SER A 88 31.05 4.23 -4.08
N SER A 89 30.62 4.87 -3.02
CA SER A 89 29.77 4.33 -2.00
C SER A 89 28.42 3.84 -2.53
N ALA A 90 27.99 2.74 -1.95
CA ALA A 90 26.60 2.40 -1.70
C ALA A 90 25.67 2.22 -2.92
N ALA A 91 25.82 1.09 -3.60
CA ALA A 91 24.62 0.36 -3.97
C ALA A 91 24.02 -0.15 -2.65
N GLU A 92 23.04 0.58 -2.12
CA GLU A 92 22.20 0.10 -1.05
C GLU A 92 21.63 -1.26 -1.47
N ASN A 93 22.00 -2.29 -0.74
CA ASN A 93 21.40 -3.62 -0.83
C ASN A 93 19.94 -3.49 -0.45
N ALA A 94 19.07 -3.19 -1.41
CA ALA A 94 17.64 -3.34 -1.27
C ALA A 94 17.40 -4.84 -1.04
N ARG A 95 17.23 -5.23 0.24
CA ARG A 95 16.80 -6.57 0.60
C ARG A 95 15.43 -6.78 0.00
N SER A 96 15.32 -7.61 -1.02
CA SER A 96 14.03 -7.93 -1.61
C SER A 96 13.28 -8.91 -0.71
N GLU A 97 12.12 -8.50 -0.26
CA GLU A 97 11.18 -9.39 0.44
C GLU A 97 10.16 -9.92 -0.57
N PHE A 98 9.72 -11.15 -0.41
CA PHE A 98 8.70 -11.76 -1.27
C PHE A 98 7.95 -12.88 -0.57
N ALA A 99 6.69 -13.05 -0.98
CA ALA A 99 5.85 -14.12 -0.45
C ALA A 99 6.23 -15.46 -1.07
N ARG A 100 6.36 -16.46 -0.20
CA ARG A 100 6.61 -17.86 -0.57
C ARG A 100 5.53 -18.77 -0.05
N HIS A 101 5.48 -19.96 -0.60
CA HIS A 101 4.58 -21.01 -0.14
C HIS A 101 5.31 -22.34 0.06
N THR A 102 4.75 -23.13 0.95
CA THR A 102 5.03 -24.54 1.11
C THR A 102 3.73 -25.32 1.26
N ASP A 103 3.72 -26.56 0.84
CA ASP A 103 2.63 -27.50 1.08
C ASP A 103 3.08 -28.52 2.12
N SER A 104 2.33 -28.70 3.21
CA SER A 104 2.70 -29.61 4.29
C SER A 104 2.69 -31.10 3.88
N GLU A 105 1.99 -31.46 2.80
CA GLU A 105 1.98 -32.79 2.21
C GLU A 105 2.88 -32.91 0.97
N ASN A 106 3.60 -31.84 0.58
CA ASN A 106 4.43 -31.78 -0.62
C ASN A 106 3.71 -32.11 -1.93
N ALA A 107 2.39 -31.86 -1.99
CA ALA A 107 1.61 -32.06 -3.22
C ALA A 107 1.98 -31.06 -4.32
N ILE A 108 2.45 -29.88 -3.94
CA ILE A 108 3.07 -28.89 -4.83
C ILE A 108 4.48 -28.56 -4.33
N PRO A 109 5.43 -28.20 -5.21
CA PRO A 109 6.76 -27.76 -4.79
C PRO A 109 6.68 -26.45 -4.03
N ALA A 110 7.61 -26.25 -3.08
CA ALA A 110 7.80 -24.95 -2.45
C ALA A 110 8.28 -23.93 -3.51
N GLY A 111 7.76 -22.69 -3.41
CA GLY A 111 8.06 -21.67 -4.42
C GLY A 111 7.62 -20.27 -4.03
N ASP A 112 7.78 -19.33 -4.95
CA ASP A 112 7.30 -17.96 -4.83
C ASP A 112 5.86 -17.79 -5.39
N ALA A 113 5.35 -16.56 -5.38
CA ALA A 113 4.02 -16.26 -5.90
C ALA A 113 3.90 -16.50 -7.42
N PHE A 114 5.00 -16.39 -8.16
CA PHE A 114 5.01 -16.67 -9.60
C PHE A 114 4.98 -18.17 -9.86
N ASP A 115 5.69 -18.97 -9.06
CA ASP A 115 5.63 -20.44 -9.15
C ASP A 115 4.19 -20.93 -8.89
N PHE A 116 3.50 -20.34 -7.91
CA PHE A 116 2.09 -20.65 -7.62
C PHE A 116 1.18 -20.24 -8.80
N ALA A 117 1.43 -19.07 -9.39
CA ALA A 117 0.70 -18.60 -10.57
C ALA A 117 0.97 -19.49 -11.81
N GLU A 118 2.18 -20.03 -11.97
CA GLU A 118 2.49 -21.00 -13.03
C GLU A 118 1.63 -22.26 -12.92
N LEU A 119 1.35 -22.73 -11.70
CA LEU A 119 0.47 -23.88 -11.47
C LEU A 119 -0.97 -23.61 -11.93
N HIS A 120 -1.45 -22.37 -11.72
CA HIS A 120 -2.81 -21.96 -12.04
C HIS A 120 -2.97 -21.65 -13.54
N TYR A 121 -2.20 -20.68 -14.06
CA TYR A 121 -2.34 -20.19 -15.45
C TYR A 121 -1.71 -21.11 -16.50
N LYS A 122 -0.85 -22.05 -16.10
CA LYS A 122 -0.06 -22.93 -17.00
C LYS A 122 0.81 -22.13 -17.98
N GLN A 123 1.25 -20.94 -17.58
CA GLN A 123 2.08 -20.02 -18.33
C GLN A 123 3.39 -19.76 -17.60
N ARG A 124 4.44 -19.31 -18.31
CA ARG A 124 5.77 -19.05 -17.74
C ARG A 124 6.39 -17.78 -18.31
N GLY A 125 7.39 -17.28 -17.58
CA GLY A 125 8.22 -16.15 -18.03
C GLY A 125 7.39 -14.92 -18.36
N ASN A 126 7.67 -14.28 -19.50
CA ASN A 126 7.04 -13.01 -19.86
C ASN A 126 5.52 -13.14 -20.11
N GLU A 127 5.05 -14.28 -20.59
CA GLU A 127 3.63 -14.53 -20.82
C GLU A 127 2.86 -14.50 -19.48
N LEU A 128 3.39 -15.17 -18.45
CA LEU A 128 2.82 -15.14 -17.11
C LEU A 128 2.81 -13.71 -16.53
N LEU A 129 3.93 -12.96 -16.68
CA LEU A 129 4.00 -11.59 -16.20
C LEU A 129 2.97 -10.67 -16.87
N GLN A 130 2.72 -10.86 -18.16
CA GLN A 130 1.67 -10.12 -18.90
C GLN A 130 0.29 -10.49 -18.39
N THR A 131 0.02 -11.79 -18.17
CA THR A 131 -1.25 -12.26 -17.62
C THR A 131 -1.47 -11.70 -16.23
N LEU A 132 -0.51 -11.78 -15.32
CA LEU A 132 -0.61 -11.18 -13.98
C LEU A 132 -0.80 -9.67 -14.04
N ASN A 133 -0.10 -8.97 -14.92
CA ASN A 133 -0.27 -7.54 -15.12
C ASN A 133 -1.71 -7.18 -15.54
N LYS A 134 -2.31 -8.00 -16.39
CA LYS A 134 -3.68 -7.83 -16.90
C LYS A 134 -4.72 -8.21 -15.84
N GLU A 135 -4.65 -9.42 -15.30
CA GLU A 135 -5.66 -9.95 -14.35
C GLU A 135 -5.68 -9.22 -13.02
N LEU A 136 -4.52 -8.73 -12.57
CA LEU A 136 -4.39 -7.89 -11.37
C LEU A 136 -4.51 -6.39 -11.69
N TYR A 137 -4.77 -6.00 -12.94
CA TYR A 137 -4.91 -4.61 -13.39
C TYR A 137 -3.73 -3.70 -12.98
N LEU A 138 -2.48 -4.24 -13.05
CA LEU A 138 -1.31 -3.51 -12.55
C LEU A 138 -0.85 -2.38 -13.48
N HIS A 139 -1.27 -2.40 -14.75
CA HIS A 139 -0.96 -1.41 -15.80
C HIS A 139 0.54 -1.11 -15.98
N ILE A 140 1.41 -2.08 -15.68
CA ILE A 140 2.86 -1.92 -15.82
C ILE A 140 3.21 -1.85 -17.31
N GLY A 141 3.96 -0.79 -17.70
CA GLY A 141 4.39 -0.60 -19.08
C GLY A 141 3.32 -0.08 -20.05
N GLU A 142 2.11 0.21 -19.57
CA GLU A 142 1.07 0.86 -20.37
C GLU A 142 1.32 2.37 -20.41
N GLN A 143 1.57 2.92 -21.60
CA GLN A 143 1.49 4.36 -21.79
C GLN A 143 0.01 4.76 -21.76
N ARG A 144 -0.45 5.30 -20.63
CA ARG A 144 -1.76 5.92 -20.57
C ARG A 144 -1.75 7.13 -21.48
N ASN A 145 -2.43 7.02 -22.63
CA ASN A 145 -2.75 8.18 -23.44
C ASN A 145 -3.77 9.02 -22.66
N PHE A 146 -3.30 10.00 -21.91
CA PHE A 146 -4.11 10.99 -21.18
C PHE A 146 -5.02 11.84 -22.08
N TYR A 147 -4.96 11.68 -23.39
CA TYR A 147 -5.77 12.39 -24.39
C TYR A 147 -6.75 11.45 -25.09
N GLY A 148 -7.64 10.82 -24.34
CA GLY A 148 -8.88 10.29 -24.90
C GLY A 148 -9.77 11.45 -25.29
N ASN A 149 -9.97 11.64 -26.60
CA ASN A 149 -10.88 12.54 -27.31
C ASN A 149 -11.98 13.24 -26.49
N ASN A 150 -11.65 14.24 -25.68
CA ASN A 150 -12.61 15.22 -25.21
C ASN A 150 -12.03 16.63 -25.42
N ARG A 151 -12.46 17.28 -26.51
CA ARG A 151 -11.98 18.59 -26.97
C ARG A 151 -12.39 19.78 -26.10
N ASN A 152 -12.73 19.60 -24.84
CA ASN A 152 -13.17 20.68 -23.93
C ASN A 152 -12.53 20.55 -22.53
N LEU A 153 -11.29 20.10 -22.41
CA LEU A 153 -10.60 20.14 -21.14
C LEU A 153 -9.76 21.40 -21.03
N VAL A 154 -10.03 22.19 -20.00
CA VAL A 154 -9.20 23.30 -19.52
C VAL A 154 -7.77 22.79 -19.32
N PRO A 155 -6.72 23.54 -19.70
CA PRO A 155 -5.33 23.09 -19.56
C PRO A 155 -5.04 22.69 -18.12
N VAL A 156 -4.47 21.49 -17.95
CA VAL A 156 -3.90 21.04 -16.67
C VAL A 156 -2.82 22.06 -16.30
N PRO A 157 -2.79 22.58 -15.05
CA PRO A 157 -1.70 23.44 -14.61
C PRO A 157 -0.38 22.69 -14.77
N GLU A 158 0.56 23.25 -15.53
CA GLU A 158 1.91 22.72 -15.62
C GLU A 158 2.50 22.60 -14.21
N LYS A 159 3.26 21.51 -13.98
CA LYS A 159 4.11 21.37 -12.78
C LYS A 159 4.75 22.74 -12.49
N PRO A 160 4.71 23.24 -11.25
CA PRO A 160 5.46 24.43 -10.91
C PRO A 160 6.94 24.13 -11.16
N GLN A 161 7.47 24.70 -12.26
CA GLN A 161 8.89 24.75 -12.48
C GLN A 161 9.49 25.62 -11.39
N PRO A 162 10.63 25.25 -10.80
CA PRO A 162 11.33 26.11 -9.86
C PRO A 162 11.68 27.41 -10.61
N GLN A 163 10.98 28.49 -10.27
CA GLN A 163 11.29 29.82 -10.78
C GLN A 163 12.66 30.21 -10.27
N SER A 164 13.58 30.45 -11.21
CA SER A 164 14.86 31.08 -10.92
C SER A 164 14.59 32.45 -10.29
N PRO A 165 15.23 32.82 -9.20
CA PRO A 165 15.04 34.13 -8.60
C PRO A 165 15.59 35.21 -9.54
N SER A 166 14.72 36.13 -9.94
CA SER A 166 15.10 37.38 -10.61
C SER A 166 15.94 38.22 -9.63
N ASN A 167 17.11 38.62 -10.11
CA ASN A 167 18.05 39.51 -9.47
C ASN A 167 17.37 40.74 -8.84
N THR A 168 17.50 40.90 -7.54
CA THR A 168 17.59 42.21 -6.91
C THR A 168 18.83 42.18 -5.99
N GLN A 169 19.80 42.97 -6.37
CA GLN A 169 21.06 43.17 -5.66
C GLN A 169 20.78 43.72 -4.25
N ASN A 170 21.36 43.09 -3.26
CA ASN A 170 22.08 43.79 -2.21
C ASN A 170 23.06 42.87 -1.47
N SER A 171 24.21 43.42 -1.32
CA SER A 171 25.50 42.99 -0.90
C SER A 171 25.62 42.24 0.44
N ASP A 172 26.69 41.41 0.42
CA ASP A 172 27.57 41.03 1.53
C ASP A 172 27.09 40.02 2.57
N PHE A 173 27.49 38.75 2.42
CA PHE A 173 28.40 38.09 3.35
C PHE A 173 28.93 36.78 2.74
N LEU A 174 30.25 36.73 2.59
CA LEU A 174 31.03 35.57 2.14
C LEU A 174 31.01 34.44 3.19
N SER A 175 30.77 33.22 2.75
CA SER A 175 31.49 32.04 3.25
C SER A 175 31.44 30.87 2.28
N PRO A 176 32.53 30.12 2.13
CA PRO A 176 32.74 29.14 1.10
C PRO A 176 32.41 27.75 1.63
N ASN A 177 31.71 26.99 0.88
CA ASN A 177 31.87 25.56 0.60
C ASN A 177 30.55 25.02 0.05
N GLY A 178 30.57 24.73 -1.25
CA GLY A 178 29.44 24.10 -1.92
C GLY A 178 29.32 22.63 -1.54
N GLU A 179 28.22 22.31 -0.91
CA GLU A 179 27.60 21.00 -0.96
C GLU A 179 26.10 21.19 -1.16
N SER A 180 25.68 20.88 -2.37
CA SER A 180 24.28 20.76 -2.74
C SER A 180 23.72 19.51 -2.06
N THR A 181 23.34 19.64 -0.80
CA THR A 181 22.53 18.64 -0.11
C THR A 181 21.10 18.77 -0.65
N ARG A 182 20.70 17.81 -1.46
CA ARG A 182 19.27 17.46 -1.58
C ARG A 182 18.81 17.15 -0.16
N ARG A 183 18.11 18.09 0.47
CA ARG A 183 17.36 17.81 1.69
C ARG A 183 16.24 16.86 1.28
N GLY A 184 16.47 15.55 1.40
CA GLY A 184 15.44 14.60 1.64
C GLY A 184 14.74 15.07 2.93
N ILE A 185 13.44 15.29 2.84
CA ILE A 185 12.60 15.47 4.02
C ILE A 185 12.82 14.20 4.84
N GLU A 186 13.45 14.30 6.01
CA GLU A 186 13.35 13.28 7.04
C GLU A 186 11.88 13.26 7.48
N VAL A 187 11.04 12.60 6.72
CA VAL A 187 9.74 12.15 7.19
C VAL A 187 10.10 11.08 8.22
N GLY A 188 9.89 11.36 9.49
CA GLY A 188 9.90 10.33 10.51
C GLY A 188 9.10 9.15 9.95
N SER A 189 9.60 7.93 10.10
CA SER A 189 9.11 6.75 9.38
C SER A 189 7.59 6.75 9.38
N VAL A 190 6.96 6.73 8.22
CA VAL A 190 5.49 6.78 8.08
C VAL A 190 4.84 5.58 8.81
N GLY A 191 5.61 4.51 9.00
CA GLY A 191 5.22 3.35 9.80
C GLY A 191 4.99 3.66 11.27
N GLU A 192 5.65 4.68 11.81
CA GLU A 192 5.49 5.14 13.21
C GLU A 192 4.40 6.21 13.39
N ALA A 193 3.73 6.64 12.31
CA ALA A 193 2.66 7.63 12.37
C ALA A 193 1.56 7.19 13.35
N LEU A 194 1.34 8.01 14.41
CA LEU A 194 0.35 7.74 15.42
C LEU A 194 -0.94 8.52 15.15
N PHE A 195 -2.07 7.83 15.33
CA PHE A 195 -3.40 8.41 15.22
C PHE A 195 -4.36 7.80 16.24
N SER A 196 -5.49 8.46 16.49
CA SER A 196 -6.43 8.02 17.51
C SER A 196 -7.33 6.89 17.03
N PHE A 197 -7.42 5.84 17.84
CA PHE A 197 -8.35 4.72 17.71
C PHE A 197 -9.48 4.83 18.71
N TYR A 198 -10.71 4.58 18.26
CA TYR A 198 -11.93 4.69 19.05
C TYR A 198 -12.72 3.38 18.99
N LYS A 199 -13.19 2.95 20.16
CA LYS A 199 -14.16 1.84 20.21
C LYS A 199 -15.57 2.31 19.90
N SER A 200 -16.33 1.44 19.26
CA SER A 200 -17.77 1.66 19.05
C SER A 200 -18.50 1.98 20.37
N PRO A 201 -19.62 2.71 20.31
CA PRO A 201 -20.28 3.32 19.15
C PRO A 201 -19.60 4.61 18.67
N ILE A 202 -20.00 5.12 17.48
CA ILE A 202 -19.48 6.39 16.91
C ILE A 202 -19.64 7.60 17.85
N LYS A 203 -20.54 7.51 18.81
CA LYS A 203 -20.74 8.54 19.84
C LYS A 203 -19.59 8.63 20.85
N ASN A 204 -18.76 7.62 20.96
CA ASN A 204 -17.54 7.66 21.73
C ASN A 204 -16.54 8.57 21.04
N THR A 205 -16.41 9.81 21.52
CA THR A 205 -15.47 10.79 20.95
C THR A 205 -14.15 10.85 21.69
N VAL A 206 -13.99 10.13 22.79
CA VAL A 206 -12.72 10.02 23.54
C VAL A 206 -11.92 8.85 22.96
N PRO A 207 -10.66 9.06 22.57
CA PRO A 207 -9.82 7.98 22.06
C PRO A 207 -9.63 6.86 23.08
N HIS A 208 -9.69 5.63 22.61
CA HIS A 208 -9.37 4.47 23.45
C HIS A 208 -7.84 4.31 23.60
N LYS A 209 -7.11 4.53 22.49
CA LYS A 209 -5.64 4.50 22.44
C LYS A 209 -5.14 5.18 21.17
N SER A 210 -3.85 5.42 21.07
CA SER A 210 -3.17 5.66 19.80
C SER A 210 -2.89 4.34 19.11
N ALA A 211 -2.85 4.35 17.77
CA ALA A 211 -2.57 3.18 16.94
C ALA A 211 -1.67 3.57 15.76
N THR A 212 -0.99 2.58 15.20
CA THR A 212 -0.19 2.66 13.97
C THR A 212 -0.91 2.00 12.80
N LEU A 213 -0.45 2.27 11.57
CA LEU A 213 -1.00 1.64 10.35
C LEU A 213 -0.89 0.11 10.41
N LEU A 214 0.24 -0.43 10.88
CA LEU A 214 0.44 -1.86 11.02
C LEU A 214 -0.56 -2.52 11.98
N GLN A 215 -0.85 -1.87 13.12
CA GLN A 215 -1.83 -2.38 14.07
C GLN A 215 -3.25 -2.42 13.47
N ILE A 216 -3.60 -1.40 12.67
CA ILE A 216 -4.90 -1.37 11.99
C ILE A 216 -4.94 -2.42 10.87
N TYR A 217 -3.89 -2.53 10.06
CA TYR A 217 -3.80 -3.57 9.03
C TYR A 217 -4.02 -4.96 9.61
N ASN A 218 -3.31 -5.32 10.68
CA ASN A 218 -3.45 -6.62 11.35
C ASN A 218 -4.87 -6.84 11.92
N ALA A 219 -5.54 -5.78 12.38
CA ALA A 219 -6.90 -5.88 12.90
C ALA A 219 -7.94 -6.09 11.79
N ILE A 220 -7.80 -5.43 10.63
CA ILE A 220 -8.75 -5.52 9.52
C ILE A 220 -8.55 -6.77 8.65
N THR A 221 -7.31 -7.28 8.54
CA THR A 221 -7.02 -8.52 7.81
C THR A 221 -7.30 -9.77 8.62
N GLY A 222 -7.27 -9.68 9.95
CA GLY A 222 -7.64 -10.77 10.85
C GLY A 222 -9.15 -10.90 11.05
N ASP A 223 -9.57 -11.95 11.78
CA ASP A 223 -10.97 -12.29 11.98
C ASP A 223 -11.73 -11.36 12.95
N PHE A 224 -11.03 -10.41 13.60
CA PHE A 224 -11.62 -9.57 14.65
C PHE A 224 -12.88 -8.79 14.21
N TYR A 225 -12.89 -8.29 12.98
CA TYR A 225 -14.03 -7.56 12.41
C TYR A 225 -14.95 -8.43 11.53
N LYS A 226 -14.63 -9.70 11.29
CA LYS A 226 -15.29 -10.56 10.30
C LYS A 226 -16.79 -10.68 10.56
N GLU A 227 -17.19 -11.19 11.74
CA GLU A 227 -18.60 -11.43 12.07
C GLU A 227 -19.46 -10.17 11.94
N ARG A 228 -18.97 -9.03 12.48
CA ARG A 228 -19.72 -7.77 12.42
C ARG A 228 -19.79 -7.18 11.01
N THR A 229 -18.77 -7.42 10.19
CA THR A 229 -18.74 -6.99 8.78
C THR A 229 -19.72 -7.83 7.96
N ASP A 230 -19.71 -9.14 8.10
CA ASP A 230 -20.61 -10.05 7.41
C ASP A 230 -22.08 -9.74 7.80
N LYS A 231 -22.33 -9.51 9.09
CA LYS A 231 -23.66 -9.09 9.58
C LYS A 231 -24.11 -7.77 8.97
N LEU A 232 -23.24 -6.74 8.92
CA LEU A 232 -23.58 -5.46 8.30
C LEU A 232 -23.98 -5.65 6.83
N ARG A 233 -23.18 -6.41 6.08
CA ARG A 233 -23.38 -6.66 4.64
C ARG A 233 -24.63 -7.50 4.34
N SER A 234 -25.17 -8.22 5.33
CA SER A 234 -26.44 -8.96 5.22
C SER A 234 -27.68 -8.10 5.46
N ILE A 235 -27.54 -6.86 5.98
CA ILE A 235 -28.67 -5.97 6.27
C ILE A 235 -29.12 -5.26 4.98
N ALA A 236 -30.28 -5.61 4.46
CA ALA A 236 -30.82 -5.03 3.24
C ALA A 236 -31.35 -3.59 3.41
N ASP A 237 -31.89 -3.24 4.59
CA ASP A 237 -32.41 -1.89 4.87
C ASP A 237 -31.26 -0.90 5.11
N PRO A 238 -31.09 0.15 4.28
CA PRO A 238 -30.01 1.11 4.42
C PRO A 238 -30.02 1.88 5.76
N LYS A 239 -31.19 2.12 6.35
CA LYS A 239 -31.30 2.81 7.64
C LYS A 239 -30.83 1.91 8.78
N GLN A 240 -31.22 0.66 8.76
CA GLN A 240 -30.77 -0.33 9.74
C GLN A 240 -29.26 -0.61 9.59
N ALA A 241 -28.76 -0.74 8.36
CA ALA A 241 -27.33 -0.91 8.09
C ALA A 241 -26.50 0.28 8.63
N ARG A 242 -26.95 1.52 8.38
CA ARG A 242 -26.31 2.74 8.91
C ARG A 242 -26.34 2.76 10.44
N TYR A 243 -27.47 2.44 11.06
CA TYR A 243 -27.60 2.37 12.50
C TYR A 243 -26.67 1.28 13.09
N PHE A 244 -26.67 0.10 12.49
CA PHE A 244 -25.80 -1.00 12.92
C PHE A 244 -24.32 -0.61 12.82
N LYS A 245 -23.88 -0.04 11.68
CA LYS A 245 -22.51 0.45 11.49
C LYS A 245 -22.10 1.46 12.58
N ALA A 246 -22.93 2.46 12.82
CA ALA A 246 -22.65 3.51 13.80
C ALA A 246 -22.51 3.00 15.25
N ASN A 247 -23.16 1.89 15.58
CA ASN A 247 -23.17 1.36 16.94
C ASN A 247 -22.19 0.21 17.18
N ASN A 248 -21.71 -0.47 16.12
CA ASN A 248 -20.94 -1.70 16.28
C ASN A 248 -19.52 -1.63 15.70
N PHE A 249 -19.17 -0.60 14.93
CA PHE A 249 -17.86 -0.54 14.31
C PHE A 249 -16.95 0.44 15.04
N ASP A 250 -15.73 -0.03 15.32
CA ASP A 250 -14.64 0.80 15.79
C ASP A 250 -14.16 1.69 14.63
N TYR A 251 -13.46 2.77 14.94
CA TYR A 251 -13.00 3.69 13.92
C TYR A 251 -11.70 4.40 14.33
N CYS A 252 -11.02 4.98 13.34
CA CYS A 252 -9.84 5.80 13.53
C CYS A 252 -10.04 7.21 12.99
N THR A 253 -9.23 8.14 13.48
CA THR A 253 -8.96 9.44 12.86
C THR A 253 -7.54 9.40 12.34
N PHE A 254 -7.33 8.90 11.11
CA PHE A 254 -5.99 8.67 10.55
C PHE A 254 -5.14 9.94 10.48
N SER A 255 -5.75 11.11 10.41
CA SER A 255 -5.06 12.40 10.32
C SER A 255 -4.30 12.80 11.58
N GLY A 256 -4.50 12.14 12.72
CA GLY A 256 -3.74 12.45 13.93
C GLY A 256 -4.32 11.95 15.24
N THR A 257 -3.66 12.35 16.32
CA THR A 257 -4.08 12.09 17.70
C THR A 257 -4.91 13.25 18.23
N PHE A 258 -5.93 12.92 19.02
CA PHE A 258 -6.90 13.88 19.56
C PHE A 258 -7.12 13.66 21.05
N SER A 259 -7.39 14.72 21.80
CA SER A 259 -7.90 14.60 23.17
C SER A 259 -9.39 14.19 23.18
N SER A 260 -10.15 14.65 22.19
CA SER A 260 -11.46 14.13 21.83
C SER A 260 -11.71 14.41 20.34
N ARG A 261 -12.57 13.62 19.66
CA ARG A 261 -12.82 13.71 18.21
C ARG A 261 -13.54 15.03 17.85
N ASN A 262 -12.75 16.05 17.64
CA ASN A 262 -13.16 17.38 17.19
C ASN A 262 -11.92 18.06 16.60
N ASP A 263 -12.07 18.80 15.52
CA ASP A 263 -10.95 19.47 14.80
C ASP A 263 -10.12 20.38 15.73
N LYS A 264 -10.77 21.06 16.67
CA LYS A 264 -10.09 21.93 17.63
C LYS A 264 -9.26 21.18 18.69
N ASN A 265 -9.47 19.89 18.80
CA ASN A 265 -8.84 19.03 19.81
C ASN A 265 -7.74 18.13 19.21
N LEU A 266 -7.26 18.46 18.01
CA LEU A 266 -6.08 17.85 17.43
C LEU A 266 -4.87 18.11 18.32
N MET A 267 -4.21 17.05 18.76
CA MET A 267 -2.98 17.12 19.55
C MET A 267 -1.74 17.11 18.66
N GLN A 268 -1.72 16.19 17.71
CA GLN A 268 -0.62 16.04 16.77
C GLN A 268 -1.17 15.48 15.43
N HIS A 269 -0.79 16.11 14.34
CA HIS A 269 -1.08 15.58 12.99
C HIS A 269 -0.17 14.41 12.68
N SER A 270 -0.72 13.34 12.11
CA SER A 270 0.03 12.11 11.80
C SER A 270 0.84 12.19 10.50
N GLY A 271 0.61 13.20 9.67
CA GLY A 271 1.10 13.23 8.29
C GLY A 271 0.31 12.33 7.34
N LEU A 272 -0.87 11.84 7.74
CA LEU A 272 -1.72 10.99 6.92
C LEU A 272 -3.04 11.68 6.53
N LEU A 273 -3.55 11.32 5.36
CA LEU A 273 -4.86 11.70 4.84
C LEU A 273 -5.65 10.43 4.53
N ALA A 274 -6.88 10.34 5.00
CA ALA A 274 -7.82 9.29 4.63
C ALA A 274 -8.81 9.81 3.60
N VAL A 275 -8.89 9.16 2.45
CA VAL A 275 -9.82 9.47 1.37
C VAL A 275 -10.84 8.34 1.26
N ASP A 276 -12.11 8.70 1.30
CA ASP A 276 -13.23 7.76 1.26
C ASP A 276 -13.86 7.76 -0.14
N PHE A 277 -14.00 6.57 -0.71
CA PHE A 277 -14.73 6.32 -1.96
C PHE A 277 -15.97 5.50 -1.62
N ASP A 278 -17.14 6.03 -1.90
CA ASP A 278 -18.39 5.37 -1.62
C ASP A 278 -19.11 4.96 -2.92
N HIS A 279 -19.87 3.85 -2.88
CA HIS A 279 -20.73 3.37 -3.97
C HIS A 279 -20.02 3.17 -5.31
N LEU A 280 -18.84 2.53 -5.28
CA LEU A 280 -18.07 2.21 -6.48
C LEU A 280 -18.72 1.05 -7.25
N THR A 281 -18.92 1.26 -8.55
CA THR A 281 -19.43 0.19 -9.44
C THR A 281 -18.34 -0.81 -9.81
N ASN A 282 -17.08 -0.36 -9.91
CA ASN A 282 -15.90 -1.15 -10.28
C ASN A 282 -14.83 -1.06 -9.19
N LEU A 283 -15.14 -1.60 -8.01
CA LEU A 283 -14.27 -1.47 -6.82
C LEU A 283 -12.85 -1.98 -7.07
N GLN A 284 -12.70 -3.12 -7.75
CA GLN A 284 -11.38 -3.70 -8.01
C GLN A 284 -10.56 -2.85 -9.01
N GLU A 285 -11.18 -2.31 -10.03
CA GLU A 285 -10.53 -1.41 -10.98
C GLU A 285 -10.03 -0.14 -10.26
N VAL A 286 -10.89 0.51 -9.47
CA VAL A 286 -10.51 1.69 -8.70
C VAL A 286 -9.39 1.37 -7.71
N ARG A 287 -9.47 0.22 -7.01
CA ARG A 287 -8.41 -0.25 -6.13
C ARG A 287 -7.06 -0.30 -6.85
N GLN A 288 -7.00 -0.87 -8.04
CA GLN A 288 -5.76 -0.99 -8.80
C GLN A 288 -5.27 0.37 -9.31
N LEU A 289 -6.17 1.25 -9.74
CA LEU A 289 -5.82 2.62 -10.12
C LEU A 289 -5.13 3.37 -8.98
N LEU A 290 -5.66 3.27 -7.75
CA LEU A 290 -5.09 3.94 -6.58
C LEU A 290 -3.73 3.33 -6.17
N LEU A 291 -3.57 2.00 -6.25
CA LEU A 291 -2.30 1.34 -5.95
C LEU A 291 -1.22 1.63 -7.00
N ALA A 292 -1.61 1.92 -8.23
CA ALA A 292 -0.72 2.24 -9.33
C ALA A 292 -0.50 3.76 -9.50
N ASP A 293 -1.06 4.60 -8.61
CA ASP A 293 -0.92 6.04 -8.70
C ASP A 293 0.55 6.47 -8.58
N GLU A 294 1.00 7.36 -9.49
CA GLU A 294 2.41 7.79 -9.54
C GLU A 294 2.71 8.98 -8.60
N TYR A 295 1.67 9.66 -8.11
CA TYR A 295 1.82 10.86 -7.28
C TYR A 295 1.64 10.60 -5.80
N PHE A 296 0.84 9.59 -5.45
CA PHE A 296 0.51 9.30 -4.06
C PHE A 296 0.89 7.87 -3.68
N ASP A 297 1.84 7.73 -2.78
CA ASP A 297 2.21 6.44 -2.21
C ASP A 297 1.12 5.92 -1.29
N THR A 298 0.42 4.86 -1.70
CA THR A 298 -0.57 4.21 -0.86
C THR A 298 0.09 3.64 0.40
N GLN A 299 -0.36 4.08 1.58
CA GLN A 299 0.11 3.54 2.85
C GLN A 299 -0.78 2.39 3.35
N LEU A 300 -2.10 2.57 3.24
CA LEU A 300 -3.09 1.55 3.57
C LEU A 300 -4.30 1.70 2.64
N LEU A 301 -4.81 0.61 2.10
CA LEU A 301 -6.01 0.60 1.27
C LEU A 301 -6.87 -0.61 1.61
N PHE A 302 -8.13 -0.38 1.96
CA PHE A 302 -9.05 -1.44 2.34
C PHE A 302 -10.51 -1.13 1.95
N VAL A 303 -11.32 -2.19 1.89
CA VAL A 303 -12.74 -2.10 1.53
C VAL A 303 -13.55 -1.54 2.69
N SER A 304 -14.47 -0.65 2.38
CA SER A 304 -15.38 -0.03 3.36
C SER A 304 -16.26 -1.09 4.08
N PRO A 305 -16.82 -0.77 5.26
CA PRO A 305 -17.71 -1.69 5.97
C PRO A 305 -18.89 -2.18 5.14
N SER A 306 -19.45 -1.32 4.29
CA SER A 306 -20.59 -1.64 3.41
C SER A 306 -20.22 -2.60 2.27
N GLY A 307 -18.93 -2.67 1.91
CA GLY A 307 -18.44 -3.56 0.86
C GLY A 307 -18.44 -2.94 -0.56
N ASP A 308 -18.97 -1.74 -0.71
CA ASP A 308 -19.16 -1.03 -1.98
C ASP A 308 -18.27 0.22 -2.13
N GLY A 309 -17.29 0.38 -1.26
CA GLY A 309 -16.37 1.53 -1.27
C GLY A 309 -14.98 1.17 -0.79
N LEU A 310 -14.04 2.12 -0.93
CA LEU A 310 -12.65 2.00 -0.53
C LEU A 310 -12.27 3.09 0.48
N LYS A 311 -11.32 2.76 1.34
CA LYS A 311 -10.65 3.66 2.26
C LYS A 311 -9.18 3.70 1.88
N TRP A 312 -8.72 4.85 1.42
CA TRP A 312 -7.37 5.07 0.91
C TRP A 312 -6.60 6.02 1.80
N ILE A 313 -5.51 5.56 2.39
CA ILE A 313 -4.68 6.33 3.29
C ILE A 313 -3.35 6.61 2.61
N ILE A 314 -3.03 7.90 2.48
CA ILE A 314 -1.81 8.41 1.84
C ILE A 314 -1.06 9.36 2.76
N PRO A 315 0.28 9.52 2.58
CA PRO A 315 1.05 10.52 3.31
C PRO A 315 0.80 11.91 2.73
N ILE A 316 0.78 12.91 3.61
CA ILE A 316 0.68 14.32 3.25
C ILE A 316 1.65 15.16 4.06
N ASP A 317 2.13 16.26 3.46
CA ASP A 317 2.94 17.27 4.15
C ASP A 317 2.07 18.48 4.49
N THR A 318 1.72 18.61 5.76
CA THR A 318 0.93 19.75 6.27
C THR A 318 1.76 20.96 6.66
N SER A 319 3.09 20.93 6.47
CA SER A 319 3.97 22.06 6.76
C SER A 319 3.76 23.25 5.82
N GLN A 320 3.32 22.97 4.58
CA GLN A 320 3.12 23.97 3.53
C GLN A 320 1.64 24.30 3.29
N ILE A 321 0.77 23.29 3.40
CA ILE A 321 -0.65 23.40 3.03
C ILE A 321 -1.49 22.77 4.15
N PRO A 322 -2.54 23.46 4.67
CA PRO A 322 -3.45 22.89 5.66
C PRO A 322 -4.15 21.63 5.16
N HIS A 323 -4.44 20.70 6.09
CA HIS A 323 -5.07 19.40 5.79
C HIS A 323 -6.29 19.50 4.87
N GLY A 324 -7.23 20.43 5.15
CA GLY A 324 -8.45 20.59 4.35
C GLY A 324 -8.21 21.10 2.92
N GLU A 325 -7.14 21.88 2.70
CA GLU A 325 -6.73 22.33 1.38
C GLU A 325 -6.02 21.22 0.63
N TYR A 326 -5.18 20.43 1.33
CA TYR A 326 -4.54 19.25 0.76
C TYR A 326 -5.59 18.23 0.30
N PHE A 327 -6.61 17.96 1.15
CA PHE A 327 -7.74 17.13 0.77
C PHE A 327 -8.44 17.64 -0.49
N ALA A 328 -8.71 18.93 -0.60
CA ALA A 328 -9.36 19.50 -1.78
C ALA A 328 -8.52 19.33 -3.05
N ALA A 329 -7.19 19.45 -2.95
CA ALA A 329 -6.28 19.21 -4.07
C ALA A 329 -6.28 17.73 -4.50
N VAL A 330 -6.23 16.79 -3.54
CA VAL A 330 -6.32 15.35 -3.80
C VAL A 330 -7.67 14.99 -4.43
N ALA A 331 -8.77 15.49 -3.88
CA ALA A 331 -10.11 15.25 -4.41
C ALA A 331 -10.27 15.74 -5.87
N ASN A 332 -9.73 16.91 -6.16
CA ASN A 332 -9.73 17.44 -7.52
C ASN A 332 -8.83 16.61 -8.46
N TYR A 333 -7.66 16.20 -8.00
CA TYR A 333 -6.77 15.32 -8.75
C TYR A 333 -7.46 14.01 -9.12
N ILE A 334 -8.09 13.32 -8.15
CA ILE A 334 -8.80 12.06 -8.35
C ILE A 334 -9.96 12.25 -9.36
N LEU A 335 -10.72 13.34 -9.23
CA LEU A 335 -11.81 13.62 -10.16
C LEU A 335 -11.29 13.85 -11.59
N GLN A 336 -10.21 14.61 -11.75
CA GLN A 336 -9.65 14.91 -13.07
C GLN A 336 -8.93 13.71 -13.70
N THR A 337 -8.24 12.93 -12.90
CA THR A 337 -7.41 11.81 -13.38
C THR A 337 -8.23 10.56 -13.64
N TYR A 338 -9.15 10.24 -12.74
CA TYR A 338 -9.91 8.99 -12.74
C TYR A 338 -11.41 9.16 -12.98
N GLY A 339 -11.92 10.38 -12.98
CA GLY A 339 -13.35 10.66 -13.12
C GLY A 339 -14.18 10.20 -11.90
N ILE A 340 -13.54 10.04 -10.74
CA ILE A 340 -14.17 9.51 -9.53
C ILE A 340 -14.35 10.63 -8.52
N GLU A 341 -15.56 10.78 -7.97
CA GLU A 341 -15.82 11.68 -6.86
C GLU A 341 -15.51 10.99 -5.51
N VAL A 342 -14.83 11.71 -4.62
CA VAL A 342 -14.56 11.27 -3.24
C VAL A 342 -15.56 11.87 -2.27
N ASP A 343 -15.78 11.21 -1.12
CA ASP A 343 -16.60 11.78 -0.04
C ASP A 343 -15.95 13.05 0.52
N LYS A 344 -16.63 14.18 0.34
CA LYS A 344 -16.15 15.53 0.73
C LYS A 344 -15.92 15.68 2.23
N SER A 345 -16.44 14.78 3.05
CA SER A 345 -16.28 14.82 4.51
C SER A 345 -14.85 14.47 4.99
N GLY A 346 -13.98 13.93 4.11
CA GLY A 346 -12.54 13.77 4.36
C GLY A 346 -11.76 15.08 4.55
N ARG A 347 -12.39 16.23 4.28
CA ARG A 347 -11.82 17.56 4.51
C ARG A 347 -11.56 17.85 6.00
N ASP A 348 -12.40 17.28 6.88
CA ASP A 348 -12.30 17.51 8.34
C ASP A 348 -11.19 16.63 8.92
N VAL A 349 -10.24 17.25 9.62
CA VAL A 349 -9.11 16.53 10.23
C VAL A 349 -9.55 15.49 11.25
N SER A 350 -10.70 15.66 11.91
CA SER A 350 -11.28 14.70 12.87
C SER A 350 -12.22 13.67 12.20
N ARG A 351 -12.14 13.51 10.89
CA ARG A 351 -12.98 12.55 10.15
C ARG A 351 -12.83 11.13 10.72
N ALA A 352 -13.96 10.52 11.06
CA ALA A 352 -14.01 9.13 11.51
C ALA A 352 -13.96 8.18 10.29
N CYS A 353 -13.00 7.28 10.28
CA CYS A 353 -12.90 6.20 9.31
C CYS A 353 -13.19 4.86 9.99
N PHE A 354 -14.32 4.23 9.68
CA PHE A 354 -14.72 2.95 10.24
C PHE A 354 -13.84 1.81 9.75
N LEU A 355 -13.50 0.89 10.65
CA LEU A 355 -12.69 -0.29 10.38
C LEU A 355 -13.57 -1.50 10.12
N ALA A 356 -13.27 -2.26 9.05
CA ALA A 356 -14.03 -3.44 8.67
C ALA A 356 -13.07 -4.59 8.34
N HIS A 357 -13.59 -5.82 8.29
CA HIS A 357 -12.81 -6.95 7.81
C HIS A 357 -12.57 -6.84 6.30
N ASP A 358 -11.30 -6.84 5.93
CA ASP A 358 -10.82 -6.95 4.56
C ASP A 358 -9.50 -7.76 4.53
N PRO A 359 -9.57 -9.07 4.26
CA PRO A 359 -8.39 -9.92 4.22
C PRO A 359 -7.41 -9.56 3.09
N ASN A 360 -7.89 -8.81 2.10
CA ASN A 360 -7.11 -8.33 0.95
C ASN A 360 -6.69 -6.87 1.09
N ALA A 361 -6.76 -6.28 2.29
CA ALA A 361 -6.25 -4.94 2.51
C ALA A 361 -4.78 -4.84 2.08
N PHE A 362 -4.41 -3.72 1.45
CA PHE A 362 -3.03 -3.39 1.12
C PHE A 362 -2.41 -2.57 2.23
N ILE A 363 -1.18 -2.85 2.59
CA ILE A 363 -0.31 -1.98 3.39
C ILE A 363 0.99 -1.74 2.63
N ASN A 364 1.53 -0.53 2.74
CA ASN A 364 2.82 -0.21 2.13
C ASN A 364 3.90 -1.16 2.69
N PRO A 365 4.62 -1.87 1.84
CA PRO A 365 5.66 -2.81 2.25
C PRO A 365 6.72 -2.23 3.18
N LEU A 366 7.06 -0.96 3.04
CA LEU A 366 8.03 -0.30 3.90
C LEU A 366 7.62 -0.28 5.38
N ILE A 367 6.30 -0.26 5.66
CA ILE A 367 5.78 -0.25 7.04
C ILE A 367 5.99 -1.59 7.74
N LEU A 368 6.05 -2.68 6.99
CA LEU A 368 6.29 -4.01 7.55
C LEU A 368 7.76 -4.19 8.00
N ASN A 369 8.68 -3.41 7.43
CA ASN A 369 10.12 -3.52 7.66
C ASN A 369 10.61 -2.74 8.90
N ASP A 370 9.87 -1.72 9.35
CA ASP A 370 10.27 -0.83 10.44
C ASP A 370 10.10 -1.45 11.86
N HIS A 371 9.62 -2.69 11.97
CA HIS A 371 9.25 -3.31 13.25
C HIS A 371 10.01 -4.61 13.58
N ASP A 372 11.13 -4.87 12.91
CA ASP A 372 12.04 -6.00 13.24
C ASP A 372 13.32 -5.59 13.99
#